data_0bf3d2e1fed10c709eadf6e61dfad777
#
_entry.id   0bf3d2e1fed10c709eadf6e61dfad777
#
_cell.length_a   1.000
_cell.length_b   1.000
_cell.length_c   1.000
_cell.angle_alpha   90.00
_cell.angle_beta   90.00
_cell.angle_gamma   90.00
#
_symmetry.space_group_name_H-M   'P 1'
#
loop_
_entity.id
_entity.type
_entity.pdbx_description
1 polymer ?
#
loop_
_entity_poly.entity_id
_entity_poly.type
_entity_poly.pdbx_seq_one_letter_code
_entity_poly.pdbx_strand_id
1 'polypeptide(L)'
;VTSGGTESILLAMKTYRDWARAEKGIRRPNMVVAETAHAAFDKAAQYFKIKKITVPVDSNFRLGLASLKRVVNRNTIVVVGSTPSFPHGAIDPIAEISEFAFQNKIGCHVDACLGGFVLPWARKLGYPVPDIDFRLRGVTSMSADTHKYGYAAKGTSVVLYRGEQLRHFQYYTVGDWPGGLYLSPTFAGSRPGALSATCWAAML
;
A
#
# COMPACT_ATOMS: atom_id res chain seq x y z
N VAL A 1 -8.17 6.37 -7.40
CA VAL A 1 -9.38 5.76 -6.79
C VAL A 1 -9.51 4.33 -7.28
N THR A 2 -9.82 3.40 -6.39
CA THR A 2 -10.00 1.97 -6.63
C THR A 2 -11.35 1.53 -6.08
N SER A 3 -11.74 0.29 -6.34
CA SER A 3 -13.02 -0.28 -5.87
C SER A 3 -13.03 -0.67 -4.39
N GLY A 4 -11.86 -0.66 -3.73
CA GLY A 4 -11.73 -1.06 -2.33
C GLY A 4 -10.27 -1.32 -1.94
N GLY A 5 -10.00 -1.47 -0.63
CA GLY A 5 -8.65 -1.63 -0.09
C GLY A 5 -7.89 -2.82 -0.69
N THR A 6 -8.59 -3.91 -0.96
CA THR A 6 -7.98 -5.06 -1.64
C THR A 6 -7.41 -4.67 -3.01
N GLU A 7 -8.15 -3.93 -3.83
CA GLU A 7 -7.65 -3.45 -5.13
C GLU A 7 -6.50 -2.47 -4.95
N SER A 8 -6.59 -1.56 -3.99
CA SER A 8 -5.51 -0.61 -3.67
C SER A 8 -4.20 -1.34 -3.32
N ILE A 9 -4.27 -2.36 -2.47
CA ILE A 9 -3.12 -3.19 -2.10
C ILE A 9 -2.58 -3.96 -3.32
N LEU A 10 -3.46 -4.59 -4.10
CA LEU A 10 -3.04 -5.33 -5.29
C LEU A 10 -2.34 -4.41 -6.30
N LEU A 11 -2.89 -3.23 -6.56
CA LEU A 11 -2.26 -2.25 -7.46
C LEU A 11 -0.90 -1.78 -6.95
N ALA A 12 -0.78 -1.50 -5.64
CA ALA A 12 0.51 -1.15 -5.06
C ALA A 12 1.54 -2.26 -5.27
N MET A 13 1.18 -3.51 -4.98
CA MET A 13 2.10 -4.65 -5.13
C MET A 13 2.47 -4.91 -6.61
N LYS A 14 1.52 -4.78 -7.53
CA LYS A 14 1.77 -4.82 -8.97
C LYS A 14 2.75 -3.72 -9.38
N THR A 15 2.54 -2.52 -8.88
CA THR A 15 3.40 -1.36 -9.16
C THR A 15 4.84 -1.61 -8.71
N TYR A 16 5.05 -2.07 -7.49
CA TYR A 16 6.40 -2.40 -6.99
C TYR A 16 7.05 -3.54 -7.76
N ARG A 17 6.29 -4.56 -8.15
CA ARG A 17 6.82 -5.65 -8.98
C ARG A 17 7.35 -5.13 -10.32
N ASP A 18 6.56 -4.32 -10.99
CA ASP A 18 6.89 -3.84 -12.34
C ASP A 18 8.03 -2.80 -12.29
N TRP A 19 7.98 -1.90 -11.30
CA TRP A 19 9.08 -0.98 -11.02
C TRP A 19 10.40 -1.72 -10.75
N ALA A 20 10.38 -2.69 -9.87
CA ALA A 20 11.60 -3.43 -9.52
C ALA A 20 12.13 -4.27 -10.70
N ARG A 21 11.24 -4.76 -11.55
CA ARG A 21 11.64 -5.46 -12.77
C ARG A 21 12.31 -4.53 -13.77
N ALA A 22 11.73 -3.34 -13.98
CA ALA A 22 12.23 -2.36 -14.94
C ALA A 22 13.51 -1.68 -14.46
N GLU A 23 13.49 -1.15 -13.23
CA GLU A 23 14.54 -0.28 -12.72
C GLU A 23 15.70 -1.03 -12.03
N LYS A 24 15.44 -2.25 -11.55
CA LYS A 24 16.41 -3.04 -10.78
C LYS A 24 16.71 -4.42 -11.35
N GLY A 25 16.03 -4.82 -12.42
CA GLY A 25 16.21 -6.14 -13.02
C GLY A 25 15.74 -7.30 -12.13
N ILE A 26 14.94 -7.04 -11.08
CA ILE A 26 14.49 -8.07 -10.14
C ILE A 26 13.37 -8.90 -10.78
N ARG A 27 13.68 -10.17 -11.09
CA ARG A 27 12.74 -11.10 -11.73
C ARG A 27 12.06 -12.08 -10.76
N ARG A 28 12.60 -12.24 -9.55
CA ARG A 28 12.03 -13.07 -8.47
C ARG A 28 11.79 -12.22 -7.22
N PRO A 29 10.83 -11.30 -7.30
CA PRO A 29 10.59 -10.33 -6.23
C PRO A 29 10.06 -10.99 -4.96
N ASN A 30 10.39 -10.40 -3.81
CA ASN A 30 9.73 -10.68 -2.56
C ASN A 30 9.26 -9.39 -1.88
N MET A 31 8.22 -9.51 -1.06
CA MET A 31 7.74 -8.49 -0.14
C MET A 31 7.85 -8.99 1.29
N VAL A 32 8.09 -8.09 2.23
CA VAL A 32 8.14 -8.42 3.66
C VAL A 32 6.96 -7.77 4.36
N VAL A 33 6.21 -8.57 5.11
CA VAL A 33 5.00 -8.15 5.83
C VAL A 33 4.97 -8.74 7.24
N ALA A 34 4.29 -8.09 8.17
CA ALA A 34 3.99 -8.70 9.47
C ALA A 34 3.02 -9.89 9.30
N GLU A 35 3.04 -10.84 10.22
CA GLU A 35 2.06 -11.95 10.25
C GLU A 35 0.61 -11.46 10.45
N THR A 36 0.44 -10.26 10.97
CA THR A 36 -0.86 -9.59 11.16
C THR A 36 -1.32 -8.77 9.96
N ALA A 37 -0.52 -8.69 8.88
CA ALA A 37 -0.88 -7.95 7.69
C ALA A 37 -2.13 -8.52 7.01
N HIS A 38 -2.90 -7.65 6.37
CA HIS A 38 -4.17 -8.04 5.74
C HIS A 38 -3.96 -9.10 4.66
N ALA A 39 -4.87 -10.08 4.58
CA ALA A 39 -4.82 -11.21 3.62
C ALA A 39 -4.79 -10.79 2.13
N ALA A 40 -5.09 -9.53 1.81
CA ALA A 40 -4.91 -9.00 0.46
C ALA A 40 -3.45 -9.06 -0.02
N PHE A 41 -2.47 -9.07 0.89
CA PHE A 41 -1.06 -9.26 0.54
C PHE A 41 -0.79 -10.73 0.12
N ASP A 42 -1.49 -11.72 0.70
CA ASP A 42 -1.43 -13.12 0.23
C ASP A 42 -1.99 -13.23 -1.18
N LYS A 43 -3.13 -12.59 -1.43
CA LYS A 43 -3.75 -12.53 -2.75
C LYS A 43 -2.81 -11.86 -3.77
N ALA A 44 -2.19 -10.74 -3.42
CA ALA A 44 -1.22 -10.06 -4.28
C ALA A 44 0.01 -10.95 -4.57
N ALA A 45 0.52 -11.66 -3.56
CA ALA A 45 1.63 -12.59 -3.69
C ALA A 45 1.32 -13.67 -4.74
N GLN A 46 0.15 -14.28 -4.64
CA GLN A 46 -0.30 -15.32 -5.57
C GLN A 46 -0.50 -14.77 -7.00
N TYR A 47 -1.24 -13.66 -7.13
CA TYR A 47 -1.60 -13.11 -8.45
C TYR A 47 -0.39 -12.60 -9.22
N PHE A 48 0.56 -11.98 -8.55
CA PHE A 48 1.69 -11.32 -9.18
C PHE A 48 3.01 -12.07 -9.06
N LYS A 49 2.97 -13.31 -8.51
CA LYS A 49 4.16 -14.15 -8.29
C LYS A 49 5.25 -13.42 -7.49
N ILE A 50 4.83 -12.72 -6.44
CA ILE A 50 5.71 -12.09 -5.47
C ILE A 50 5.83 -13.03 -4.28
N LYS A 51 7.05 -13.42 -3.89
CA LYS A 51 7.25 -14.23 -2.68
C LYS A 51 6.92 -13.39 -1.45
N LYS A 52 5.89 -13.75 -0.68
CA LYS A 52 5.61 -13.14 0.62
C LYS A 52 6.56 -13.72 1.67
N ILE A 53 7.27 -12.86 2.39
CA ILE A 53 8.07 -13.20 3.56
C ILE A 53 7.35 -12.61 4.76
N THR A 54 6.89 -13.46 5.64
CA THR A 54 6.18 -13.08 6.86
C THR A 54 7.17 -12.98 8.02
N VAL A 55 7.09 -11.92 8.80
CA VAL A 55 7.86 -11.73 10.02
C VAL A 55 6.94 -11.72 11.24
N PRO A 56 7.39 -12.24 12.40
CA PRO A 56 6.61 -12.24 13.62
C PRO A 56 6.43 -10.80 14.12
N VAL A 57 5.37 -10.60 14.90
CA VAL A 57 5.15 -9.37 15.67
C VAL A 57 5.83 -9.42 17.03
N ASP A 58 5.99 -8.26 17.65
CA ASP A 58 6.44 -8.11 19.02
C ASP A 58 5.30 -8.37 20.05
N SER A 59 5.59 -8.22 21.34
CA SER A 59 4.60 -8.38 22.42
C SER A 59 3.44 -7.37 22.35
N ASN A 60 3.56 -6.30 21.56
CA ASN A 60 2.52 -5.30 21.32
C ASN A 60 1.83 -5.49 19.96
N PHE A 61 1.98 -6.66 19.36
CA PHE A 61 1.42 -7.03 18.05
C PHE A 61 1.86 -6.12 16.89
N ARG A 62 3.06 -5.52 16.98
CA ARG A 62 3.65 -4.67 15.95
C ARG A 62 4.74 -5.42 15.20
N LEU A 63 4.96 -5.06 13.95
CA LEU A 63 6.00 -5.64 13.11
C LEU A 63 7.36 -5.63 13.84
N GLY A 64 7.95 -6.81 13.96
CA GLY A 64 9.25 -6.99 14.60
C GLY A 64 10.39 -6.46 13.74
N LEU A 65 10.90 -5.26 14.03
CA LEU A 65 11.91 -4.57 13.23
C LEU A 65 13.21 -5.37 13.07
N ALA A 66 13.65 -6.05 14.13
CA ALA A 66 14.84 -6.89 14.07
C ALA A 66 14.65 -8.07 13.10
N SER A 67 13.47 -8.67 13.09
CA SER A 67 13.10 -9.75 12.16
C SER A 67 12.98 -9.25 10.72
N LEU A 68 12.40 -8.07 10.51
CA LEU A 68 12.38 -7.39 9.21
C LEU A 68 13.80 -7.26 8.64
N LYS A 69 14.72 -6.69 9.42
CA LYS A 69 16.11 -6.43 9.00
C LYS A 69 16.86 -7.71 8.60
N ARG A 70 16.57 -8.84 9.24
CA ARG A 70 17.22 -10.13 8.95
C ARG A 70 16.78 -10.77 7.65
N VAL A 71 15.54 -10.53 7.20
CA VAL A 71 14.95 -11.24 6.05
C VAL A 71 15.01 -10.43 4.75
N VAL A 72 15.19 -9.10 4.85
CA VAL A 72 15.34 -8.24 3.67
C VAL A 72 16.59 -8.63 2.90
N ASN A 73 16.47 -8.75 1.60
CA ASN A 73 17.55 -9.17 0.70
C ASN A 73 17.45 -8.47 -0.67
N ARG A 74 18.38 -8.74 -1.56
CA ARG A 74 18.47 -8.11 -2.90
C ARG A 74 17.21 -8.24 -3.77
N ASN A 75 16.34 -9.20 -3.48
CA ASN A 75 15.09 -9.42 -4.21
C ASN A 75 13.89 -8.74 -3.51
N THR A 76 14.09 -8.11 -2.36
CA THR A 76 13.02 -7.40 -1.66
C THR A 76 12.67 -6.12 -2.39
N ILE A 77 11.42 -6.02 -2.83
CA ILE A 77 10.92 -4.87 -3.58
C ILE A 77 10.16 -3.88 -2.70
N VAL A 78 9.57 -4.36 -1.62
CA VAL A 78 8.76 -3.56 -0.71
C VAL A 78 8.70 -4.19 0.67
N VAL A 79 8.68 -3.34 1.69
CA VAL A 79 8.28 -3.66 3.06
C VAL A 79 6.93 -3.01 3.35
N VAL A 80 6.10 -3.67 4.15
CA VAL A 80 4.74 -3.21 4.45
C VAL A 80 4.60 -2.98 5.95
N GLY A 81 4.02 -1.85 6.33
CA GLY A 81 3.59 -1.58 7.70
C GLY A 81 2.10 -1.25 7.73
N SER A 82 1.38 -1.73 8.74
CA SER A 82 -0.06 -1.53 8.91
C SER A 82 -0.38 -0.44 9.93
N THR A 83 -1.41 0.37 9.65
CA THR A 83 -1.76 1.51 10.51
C THR A 83 -3.28 1.68 10.64
N PRO A 84 -3.92 0.97 11.57
CA PRO A 84 -3.40 -0.17 12.34
C PRO A 84 -3.59 -1.51 11.60
N SER A 85 -3.00 -2.58 12.13
CA SER A 85 -3.34 -3.95 11.75
C SER A 85 -4.78 -4.27 12.16
N PHE A 86 -5.54 -4.95 11.28
CA PHE A 86 -6.94 -5.27 11.56
C PHE A 86 -7.13 -6.19 12.78
N PRO A 87 -6.32 -7.27 12.97
CA PRO A 87 -6.58 -8.21 14.07
C PRO A 87 -6.41 -7.60 15.46
N HIS A 88 -5.49 -6.65 15.64
CA HIS A 88 -5.07 -6.18 16.96
C HIS A 88 -5.19 -4.67 17.17
N GLY A 89 -5.51 -3.89 16.13
CA GLY A 89 -5.52 -2.43 16.22
C GLY A 89 -4.13 -1.80 16.46
N ALA A 90 -3.06 -2.58 16.30
CA ALA A 90 -1.70 -2.13 16.54
C ALA A 90 -1.14 -1.36 15.35
N ILE A 91 -0.50 -0.23 15.61
CA ILE A 91 0.21 0.57 14.60
C ILE A 91 1.65 0.09 14.55
N ASP A 92 2.09 -0.38 13.38
CA ASP A 92 3.47 -0.77 13.14
C ASP A 92 4.43 0.43 13.28
N PRO A 93 5.72 0.19 13.59
CA PRO A 93 6.73 1.25 13.74
C PRO A 93 7.12 1.83 12.37
N ILE A 94 6.20 2.62 11.77
CA ILE A 94 6.33 3.10 10.38
C ILE A 94 7.56 3.99 10.20
N ALA A 95 7.91 4.81 11.17
CA ALA A 95 9.09 5.68 11.09
C ALA A 95 10.36 4.86 10.87
N GLU A 96 10.55 3.83 11.68
CA GLU A 96 11.72 2.95 11.63
C GLU A 96 11.71 2.06 10.38
N ILE A 97 10.54 1.52 9.99
CA ILE A 97 10.36 0.73 8.77
C ILE A 97 10.70 1.58 7.55
N SER A 98 10.18 2.81 7.49
CA SER A 98 10.39 3.71 6.36
C SER A 98 11.84 4.15 6.23
N GLU A 99 12.50 4.48 7.34
CA GLU A 99 13.91 4.85 7.35
C GLU A 99 14.79 3.69 6.88
N PHE A 100 14.51 2.48 7.36
CA PHE A 100 15.20 1.27 6.90
C PHE A 100 14.97 1.02 5.39
N ALA A 101 13.73 1.18 4.92
CA ALA A 101 13.41 1.04 3.50
C ALA A 101 14.15 2.07 2.63
N PHE A 102 14.20 3.32 3.08
CA PHE A 102 14.91 4.39 2.40
C PHE A 102 16.41 4.09 2.26
N GLN A 103 17.06 3.68 3.35
CA GLN A 103 18.49 3.35 3.35
C GLN A 103 18.82 2.17 2.43
N ASN A 104 17.90 1.20 2.31
CA ASN A 104 18.06 0.02 1.45
C ASN A 104 17.50 0.23 0.03
N LYS A 105 17.00 1.42 -0.31
CA LYS A 105 16.42 1.77 -1.62
C LYS A 105 15.30 0.81 -2.05
N ILE A 106 14.50 0.32 -1.11
CA ILE A 106 13.32 -0.52 -1.37
C ILE A 106 12.05 0.27 -1.08
N GLY A 107 10.92 -0.21 -1.61
CA GLY A 107 9.63 0.43 -1.33
C GLY A 107 9.21 0.29 0.13
N CYS A 108 8.45 1.25 0.62
CA CYS A 108 7.72 1.18 1.88
C CYS A 108 6.25 1.50 1.61
N HIS A 109 5.41 0.51 1.75
CA HIS A 109 3.95 0.65 1.63
C HIS A 109 3.32 0.72 3.02
N VAL A 110 2.48 1.72 3.23
CA VAL A 110 1.69 1.86 4.46
C VAL A 110 0.25 1.42 4.16
N ASP A 111 -0.15 0.30 4.76
CA ASP A 111 -1.55 -0.09 4.74
C ASP A 111 -2.31 0.71 5.80
N ALA A 112 -2.89 1.80 5.36
CA ALA A 112 -3.73 2.69 6.15
C ALA A 112 -5.22 2.56 5.75
N CYS A 113 -5.63 1.39 5.26
CA CYS A 113 -7.02 1.14 4.89
C CYS A 113 -7.99 1.44 6.02
N LEU A 114 -7.58 1.21 7.28
CA LEU A 114 -8.33 1.64 8.47
C LEU A 114 -7.94 3.05 8.90
N GLY A 115 -6.67 3.28 9.17
CA GLY A 115 -6.19 4.47 9.86
C GLY A 115 -6.12 5.73 9.02
N GLY A 116 -6.12 5.64 7.69
CA GLY A 116 -5.91 6.78 6.82
C GLY A 116 -6.91 7.92 7.02
N PHE A 117 -8.15 7.59 7.36
CA PHE A 117 -9.21 8.57 7.59
C PHE A 117 -9.60 8.75 9.08
N VAL A 118 -8.99 8.04 10.02
CA VAL A 118 -9.25 8.21 11.46
C VAL A 118 -8.05 8.74 12.23
N LEU A 119 -6.84 8.28 11.91
CA LEU A 119 -5.64 8.68 12.66
C LEU A 119 -5.30 10.18 12.56
N PRO A 120 -5.50 10.86 11.41
CA PRO A 120 -5.33 12.30 11.34
C PRO A 120 -6.26 13.07 12.29
N TRP A 121 -7.50 12.59 12.45
CA TRP A 121 -8.47 13.19 13.37
C TRP A 121 -8.13 12.90 14.82
N ALA A 122 -7.72 11.65 15.15
CA ALA A 122 -7.24 11.30 16.47
C ALA A 122 -6.09 12.22 16.90
N ARG A 123 -5.12 12.46 16.00
CA ARG A 123 -4.01 13.40 16.25
C ARG A 123 -4.52 14.82 16.49
N LYS A 124 -5.47 15.30 15.68
CA LYS A 124 -6.07 16.64 15.84
C LYS A 124 -6.77 16.80 17.17
N LEU A 125 -7.31 15.72 17.71
CA LEU A 125 -7.93 15.66 19.05
C LEU A 125 -6.93 15.49 20.20
N GLY A 126 -5.60 15.50 19.90
CA GLY A 126 -4.55 15.43 20.93
C GLY A 126 -4.09 14.02 21.30
N TYR A 127 -4.58 12.97 20.64
CA TYR A 127 -4.07 11.62 20.86
C TYR A 127 -2.65 11.44 20.30
N PRO A 128 -1.79 10.65 20.95
CA PRO A 128 -0.40 10.44 20.54
C PRO A 128 -0.30 9.49 19.33
N VAL A 129 -0.68 10.00 18.16
CA VAL A 129 -0.59 9.26 16.89
C VAL A 129 0.78 9.49 16.26
N PRO A 130 1.57 8.45 15.95
CA PRO A 130 2.85 8.59 15.28
C PRO A 130 2.68 9.07 13.83
N ASP A 131 3.77 9.52 13.21
CA ASP A 131 3.78 9.77 11.77
C ASP A 131 3.70 8.45 11.01
N ILE A 132 2.79 8.40 10.01
CA ILE A 132 2.50 7.19 9.25
C ILE A 132 2.49 7.44 7.74
N ASP A 133 2.67 8.66 7.30
CA ASP A 133 2.42 9.09 5.94
C ASP A 133 3.69 9.64 5.23
N PHE A 134 3.47 10.34 4.15
CA PHE A 134 4.54 10.91 3.32
C PHE A 134 5.40 11.99 4.00
N ARG A 135 5.14 12.38 5.25
CA ARG A 135 6.09 13.14 6.07
C ARG A 135 7.35 12.32 6.37
N LEU A 136 7.21 11.00 6.41
CA LEU A 136 8.33 10.07 6.52
C LEU A 136 8.94 9.85 5.13
N ARG A 137 10.19 10.21 4.94
CA ARG A 137 10.87 10.20 3.62
C ARG A 137 10.89 8.86 2.93
N GLY A 138 10.88 7.76 3.68
CA GLY A 138 10.93 6.41 3.13
C GLY A 138 9.56 5.82 2.74
N VAL A 139 8.45 6.43 3.14
CA VAL A 139 7.11 6.00 2.70
C VAL A 139 6.94 6.32 1.24
N THR A 140 6.74 5.30 0.40
CA THR A 140 6.64 5.44 -1.05
C THR A 140 5.25 5.20 -1.60
N SER A 141 4.38 4.50 -0.86
CA SER A 141 2.95 4.40 -1.17
C SER A 141 2.09 4.16 0.06
N MET A 142 0.80 4.46 -0.05
CA MET A 142 -0.22 4.22 0.98
C MET A 142 -1.51 3.72 0.34
N SER A 143 -2.24 2.86 1.05
CA SER A 143 -3.64 2.54 0.78
C SER A 143 -4.53 3.09 1.89
N ALA A 144 -5.69 3.67 1.55
CA ALA A 144 -6.64 4.20 2.52
C ALA A 144 -8.07 4.03 2.01
N ASP A 145 -8.96 3.50 2.86
CA ASP A 145 -10.33 3.19 2.47
C ASP A 145 -11.28 4.30 2.88
N THR A 146 -11.80 5.00 1.89
CA THR A 146 -12.80 6.05 2.07
C THR A 146 -14.10 5.50 2.66
N HIS A 147 -14.45 4.23 2.33
CA HIS A 147 -15.66 3.56 2.80
C HIS A 147 -15.56 2.93 4.21
N LYS A 148 -14.42 3.12 4.90
CA LYS A 148 -14.25 2.74 6.31
C LYS A 148 -14.47 3.97 7.20
N TYR A 149 -13.45 4.54 7.77
CA TYR A 149 -13.56 5.72 8.62
C TYR A 149 -13.70 7.06 7.86
N GLY A 150 -13.67 7.03 6.53
CA GLY A 150 -14.11 8.16 5.70
C GLY A 150 -15.63 8.20 5.48
N TYR A 151 -16.37 7.21 5.98
CA TYR A 151 -17.84 7.09 5.95
C TYR A 151 -18.47 7.15 4.56
N ALA A 152 -17.69 7.04 3.50
CA ALA A 152 -18.20 6.95 2.14
C ALA A 152 -18.90 5.60 1.87
N ALA A 153 -19.73 5.55 0.86
CA ALA A 153 -20.33 4.30 0.39
C ALA A 153 -19.26 3.30 -0.04
N LYS A 154 -19.51 2.00 0.15
CA LYS A 154 -18.61 0.94 -0.33
C LYS A 154 -18.40 1.04 -1.84
N GLY A 155 -17.21 0.72 -2.29
CA GLY A 155 -16.82 0.76 -3.71
C GLY A 155 -15.81 1.86 -4.02
N THR A 156 -15.28 2.55 -3.01
CA THR A 156 -14.17 3.49 -3.17
C THR A 156 -13.08 3.27 -2.13
N SER A 157 -11.85 3.36 -2.58
CA SER A 157 -10.61 3.38 -1.81
C SER A 157 -9.59 4.17 -2.61
N VAL A 158 -8.49 4.53 -2.00
CA VAL A 158 -7.39 5.22 -2.69
C VAL A 158 -6.07 4.50 -2.48
N VAL A 159 -5.25 4.50 -3.52
CA VAL A 159 -3.83 4.20 -3.45
C VAL A 159 -3.06 5.46 -3.84
N LEU A 160 -2.11 5.84 -3.01
CA LEU A 160 -1.31 7.04 -3.12
C LEU A 160 0.15 6.66 -3.30
N TYR A 161 0.89 7.44 -4.08
CA TYR A 161 2.32 7.22 -4.33
C TYR A 161 3.12 8.50 -4.09
N ARG A 162 4.33 8.33 -3.60
CA ARG A 162 5.30 9.41 -3.58
C ARG A 162 5.84 9.63 -4.99
N GLY A 163 5.31 10.65 -5.66
CA GLY A 163 5.75 11.04 -6.99
C GLY A 163 5.24 10.15 -8.13
N GLU A 164 5.49 10.62 -9.34
CA GLU A 164 4.98 9.99 -10.57
C GLU A 164 5.81 8.81 -11.02
N GLN A 165 7.10 8.80 -10.71
CA GLN A 165 8.05 7.77 -11.14
C GLN A 165 7.61 6.36 -10.71
N LEU A 166 7.16 6.21 -9.46
CA LEU A 166 6.62 4.92 -9.00
C LEU A 166 5.22 4.69 -9.55
N ARG A 167 4.35 5.72 -9.53
CA ARG A 167 2.96 5.61 -10.00
C ARG A 167 2.87 5.21 -11.47
N HIS A 168 3.83 5.60 -12.30
CA HIS A 168 3.88 5.22 -13.71
C HIS A 168 3.70 3.71 -13.91
N PHE A 169 4.29 2.89 -13.06
CA PHE A 169 4.21 1.44 -13.15
C PHE A 169 2.83 0.86 -12.72
N GLN A 170 1.90 1.69 -12.25
CA GLN A 170 0.54 1.25 -12.00
C GLN A 170 -0.24 1.06 -13.30
N TYR A 171 0.01 1.89 -14.29
CA TYR A 171 -0.73 1.88 -15.54
C TYR A 171 -0.45 0.61 -16.36
N TYR A 172 -1.48 0.17 -17.08
CA TYR A 172 -1.35 -0.76 -18.20
C TYR A 172 -1.58 0.00 -19.48
N THR A 173 -0.68 -0.16 -20.43
CA THR A 173 -0.73 0.55 -21.72
C THR A 173 -0.44 -0.43 -22.84
N VAL A 174 -1.22 -0.37 -23.92
CA VAL A 174 -0.98 -1.06 -25.17
C VAL A 174 -1.30 -0.12 -26.34
N GLY A 175 -0.34 -0.01 -27.27
CA GLY A 175 -0.45 0.93 -28.40
C GLY A 175 -0.76 0.29 -29.74
N ASP A 176 -0.63 -1.03 -29.87
CA ASP A 176 -0.77 -1.80 -31.09
C ASP A 176 -2.09 -2.57 -31.20
N TRP A 177 -3.04 -2.26 -30.31
CA TRP A 177 -4.39 -2.81 -30.40
C TRP A 177 -5.18 -2.15 -31.55
N PRO A 178 -5.96 -2.90 -32.38
CA PRO A 178 -6.74 -2.35 -33.49
C PRO A 178 -7.74 -1.25 -33.12
N GLY A 179 -8.18 -1.20 -31.86
CA GLY A 179 -9.06 -0.13 -31.34
C GLY A 179 -8.33 1.16 -30.96
N GLY A 180 -7.02 1.25 -31.16
CA GLY A 180 -6.18 2.40 -30.83
C GLY A 180 -5.42 2.27 -29.51
N LEU A 181 -4.95 3.38 -28.98
CA LEU A 181 -4.25 3.41 -27.71
C LEU A 181 -5.19 3.04 -26.56
N TYR A 182 -4.83 1.99 -25.81
CA TYR A 182 -5.52 1.62 -24.58
C TYR A 182 -4.63 1.92 -23.37
N LEU A 183 -5.18 2.65 -22.41
CA LEU A 183 -4.52 2.95 -21.12
C LEU A 183 -5.51 2.70 -19.98
N SER A 184 -5.11 1.89 -19.01
CA SER A 184 -5.91 1.58 -17.83
C SER A 184 -5.12 1.82 -16.55
N PRO A 185 -5.60 2.68 -15.64
CA PRO A 185 -4.92 2.97 -14.37
C PRO A 185 -5.29 1.98 -13.25
N THR A 186 -6.32 1.15 -13.43
CA THR A 186 -6.84 0.20 -12.43
C THR A 186 -7.11 -1.16 -13.04
N PHE A 187 -7.55 -2.16 -12.24
CA PHE A 187 -7.95 -3.46 -12.79
C PHE A 187 -9.27 -3.40 -13.57
N ALA A 188 -10.14 -2.46 -13.24
CA ALA A 188 -11.37 -2.24 -14.01
C ALA A 188 -11.11 -1.21 -15.12
N GLY A 189 -11.85 -1.33 -16.22
CA GLY A 189 -11.88 -0.32 -17.26
C GLY A 189 -12.69 0.90 -16.82
N SER A 190 -13.94 1.03 -17.33
CA SER A 190 -14.84 2.10 -16.92
C SER A 190 -15.19 2.05 -15.44
N ARG A 191 -15.25 3.21 -14.79
CA ARG A 191 -15.58 3.35 -13.37
C ARG A 191 -16.86 4.16 -13.19
N PRO A 192 -17.73 3.79 -12.20
CA PRO A 192 -18.97 4.53 -11.95
C PRO A 192 -18.67 5.89 -11.29
N GLY A 193 -19.03 6.99 -11.95
CA GLY A 193 -18.85 8.34 -11.42
C GLY A 193 -19.65 8.61 -10.14
N ALA A 194 -20.81 7.96 -9.98
CA ALA A 194 -21.65 8.11 -8.81
C ALA A 194 -20.93 7.75 -7.50
N LEU A 195 -20.11 6.69 -7.48
CA LEU A 195 -19.34 6.31 -6.29
C LEU A 195 -18.27 7.35 -5.91
N SER A 196 -17.65 7.99 -6.90
CA SER A 196 -16.71 9.09 -6.64
C SER A 196 -17.43 10.34 -6.12
N ALA A 197 -18.60 10.66 -6.67
CA ALA A 197 -19.41 11.79 -6.22
C ALA A 197 -19.94 11.59 -4.79
N THR A 198 -20.43 10.39 -4.46
CA THR A 198 -20.88 10.08 -3.09
C THR A 198 -19.72 10.07 -2.10
N CYS A 199 -18.55 9.59 -2.52
CA CYS A 199 -17.35 9.67 -1.71
C CYS A 199 -16.98 11.13 -1.40
N TRP A 200 -16.95 11.98 -2.43
CA TRP A 200 -16.66 13.39 -2.26
C TRP A 200 -17.67 14.08 -1.34
N ALA A 201 -18.97 13.84 -1.53
CA ALA A 201 -20.00 14.41 -0.67
C ALA A 201 -19.91 13.96 0.79
N ALA A 202 -19.51 12.72 1.05
CA ALA A 202 -19.35 12.21 2.40
C ALA A 202 -18.11 12.77 3.13
N MET A 203 -17.16 13.38 2.40
CA MET A 203 -15.90 13.90 2.93
C MET A 203 -15.88 15.43 3.08
N LEU A 204 -16.98 16.12 2.71
CA LEU A 204 -17.21 17.54 2.96
C LEU A 204 -17.72 17.79 4.38
#